data_951b745e62ba9aab2eae6031ccd8695f
#
_entry.id   951b745e62ba9aab2eae6031ccd8695f
#
_cell.length_a   1.000
_cell.length_b   1.000
_cell.length_c   1.000
_cell.angle_alpha   90.00
_cell.angle_beta   90.00
_cell.angle_gamma   90.00
#
_symmetry.space_group_name_H-M   'P 1'
#
loop_
_entity.id
_entity.type
_entity.pdbx_description
1 polymer ?
#
loop_
_entity_poly.entity_id
_entity_poly.type
_entity_poly.pdbx_seq_one_letter_code
_entity_poly.pdbx_strand_id
1 'polypeptide(L)'
;MHTKHTGVFVLNRLNRTDKRACKHIIVTGGVVSSLGKGLSAASLGQLLISRGLSVTMQKLDPYLNVDPGTMNPFQHGEVYVTEDGAETDLDLGHYERFLNVPMSQRGNITTGRIYTNVIAKERRGGYLGGTVQVIPHITDAIKEAILAMEEPDENGISPDVVISEIGGTVGDIESQPFLEAVRQLRHDVGRENIFYLHCSLVPYIAPSGELKTKPTQHSVATLRSIGIVPDALVLRADRPVPDALKNKIARMCDVDDEGVISCPDAPSIYDIPRVIYDEGLDTYVIRKLELPFRDVDWTIWGDLLDRVHHPQSEVTIAIVGKYIDLPDAYLSVIEAVRAGAFAEYSKANIKWISADE
;
A
#
# COMPACT_ATOMS: atom_id res chain seq x y z
N MET A 1 -33.57 -17.37 23.11
CA MET A 1 -33.63 -17.46 21.65
C MET A 1 -32.88 -16.27 21.10
N HIS A 2 -31.56 -16.39 20.88
CA HIS A 2 -30.70 -15.35 20.31
C HIS A 2 -30.45 -15.70 18.86
N THR A 3 -31.08 -14.98 17.98
CA THR A 3 -30.82 -15.05 16.53
C THR A 3 -29.51 -14.32 16.23
N LYS A 4 -28.52 -15.10 15.83
CA LYS A 4 -27.24 -14.60 15.27
C LYS A 4 -27.56 -13.92 13.93
N HIS A 5 -27.40 -12.62 13.85
CA HIS A 5 -27.29 -11.92 12.56
C HIS A 5 -25.82 -11.97 12.12
N THR A 6 -25.47 -13.03 11.40
CA THR A 6 -24.31 -13.02 10.51
C THR A 6 -24.74 -12.32 9.24
N GLY A 7 -24.47 -11.02 9.16
CA GLY A 7 -24.63 -10.24 7.93
C GLY A 7 -23.56 -10.63 6.92
N VAL A 8 -23.85 -11.65 6.11
CA VAL A 8 -23.07 -11.90 4.90
C VAL A 8 -23.45 -10.83 3.89
N PHE A 9 -22.56 -9.86 3.68
CA PHE A 9 -22.71 -8.87 2.62
C PHE A 9 -22.55 -9.54 1.27
N VAL A 10 -23.66 -9.85 0.63
CA VAL A 10 -23.69 -10.22 -0.79
C VAL A 10 -23.62 -8.90 -1.57
N LEU A 11 -22.40 -8.49 -1.93
CA LEU A 11 -22.20 -7.50 -2.98
C LEU A 11 -22.90 -8.00 -4.24
N ASN A 12 -23.82 -7.22 -4.80
CA ASN A 12 -24.46 -7.48 -6.08
C ASN A 12 -23.38 -7.42 -7.19
N ARG A 13 -22.70 -8.54 -7.40
CA ARG A 13 -21.67 -8.71 -8.42
C ARG A 13 -22.36 -8.98 -9.75
N LEU A 14 -22.08 -8.13 -10.72
CA LEU A 14 -22.56 -8.32 -12.11
C LEU A 14 -22.05 -9.66 -12.65
N ASN A 15 -22.90 -10.37 -13.41
CA ASN A 15 -22.51 -11.51 -14.22
C ASN A 15 -21.39 -11.07 -15.18
N ARG A 16 -20.16 -11.47 -14.89
CA ARG A 16 -18.99 -11.20 -15.72
C ARG A 16 -18.95 -12.17 -16.88
N THR A 17 -19.42 -11.74 -18.04
CA THR A 17 -19.23 -12.45 -19.31
C THR A 17 -18.04 -11.95 -20.12
N ASP A 18 -17.43 -10.79 -19.76
CA ASP A 18 -16.21 -10.26 -20.38
C ASP A 18 -15.04 -10.35 -19.40
N LYS A 19 -14.03 -11.18 -19.72
CA LYS A 19 -12.73 -11.18 -19.05
C LYS A 19 -12.00 -9.87 -19.40
N ARG A 20 -12.16 -8.83 -18.59
CA ARG A 20 -11.28 -7.66 -18.66
C ARG A 20 -9.88 -8.07 -18.16
N ALA A 21 -8.85 -7.54 -18.81
CA ALA A 21 -7.49 -7.66 -18.30
C ALA A 21 -7.41 -7.03 -16.91
N CYS A 22 -6.72 -7.70 -15.98
CA CYS A 22 -6.44 -7.14 -14.66
C CYS A 22 -5.60 -5.86 -14.80
N LYS A 23 -5.85 -4.88 -13.96
CA LYS A 23 -5.10 -3.61 -13.96
C LYS A 23 -4.10 -3.61 -12.80
N HIS A 24 -2.91 -3.09 -13.05
CA HIS A 24 -1.83 -3.01 -12.08
C HIS A 24 -1.58 -1.57 -11.66
N ILE A 25 -1.56 -1.31 -10.37
CA ILE A 25 -1.12 -0.05 -9.78
C ILE A 25 0.17 -0.32 -9.03
N ILE A 26 1.27 0.25 -9.51
CA ILE A 26 2.58 0.11 -8.89
C ILE A 26 2.84 1.36 -8.04
N VAL A 27 2.99 1.15 -6.74
CA VAL A 27 3.25 2.23 -5.78
C VAL A 27 4.72 2.25 -5.42
N THR A 28 5.36 3.38 -5.68
CA THR A 28 6.76 3.65 -5.34
C THR A 28 6.87 4.82 -4.38
N GLY A 29 7.99 4.95 -3.69
CA GLY A 29 8.21 6.10 -2.81
C GLY A 29 9.60 6.68 -2.94
N GLY A 30 9.72 7.94 -2.57
CA GLY A 30 10.98 8.64 -2.61
C GLY A 30 11.17 9.62 -1.46
N VAL A 31 12.39 10.13 -1.35
CA VAL A 31 12.83 11.10 -0.36
C VAL A 31 13.16 10.46 1.01
N VAL A 32 12.19 9.83 1.67
CA VAL A 32 12.37 9.20 2.99
C VAL A 32 11.57 7.91 3.11
N SER A 33 11.99 7.03 4.02
CA SER A 33 11.21 5.88 4.49
C SER A 33 10.03 6.33 5.36
N SER A 34 9.12 5.42 5.68
CA SER A 34 7.95 5.69 6.55
C SER A 34 7.06 6.85 6.08
N LEU A 35 7.03 7.09 4.76
CA LEU A 35 6.27 8.18 4.14
C LEU A 35 4.75 7.92 4.10
N GLY A 36 4.32 6.71 4.47
CA GLY A 36 2.92 6.29 4.38
C GLY A 36 2.50 5.80 2.99
N LYS A 37 3.44 5.19 2.23
CA LYS A 37 3.14 4.54 0.94
C LYS A 37 2.03 3.50 1.07
N GLY A 38 2.21 2.56 2.02
CA GLY A 38 1.25 1.47 2.27
C GLY A 38 -0.13 1.99 2.61
N LEU A 39 -0.18 3.01 3.47
CA LEU A 39 -1.43 3.65 3.85
C LEU A 39 -2.11 4.37 2.67
N SER A 40 -1.35 5.09 1.84
CA SER A 40 -1.88 5.75 0.64
C SER A 40 -2.38 4.73 -0.38
N ALA A 41 -1.63 3.63 -0.57
CA ALA A 41 -2.00 2.52 -1.44
C ALA A 41 -3.26 1.80 -0.96
N ALA A 42 -3.34 1.48 0.33
CA ALA A 42 -4.51 0.84 0.94
C ALA A 42 -5.75 1.74 0.90
N SER A 43 -5.56 3.05 1.09
CA SER A 43 -6.63 4.05 0.97
C SER A 43 -7.20 4.12 -0.45
N LEU A 44 -6.33 4.11 -1.46
CA LEU A 44 -6.77 4.02 -2.85
C LEU A 44 -7.50 2.70 -3.12
N GLY A 45 -6.96 1.57 -2.61
CA GLY A 45 -7.60 0.25 -2.73
C GLY A 45 -9.01 0.24 -2.12
N GLN A 46 -9.18 0.83 -0.94
CA GLN A 46 -10.46 0.96 -0.27
C GLN A 46 -11.46 1.78 -1.11
N LEU A 47 -11.04 2.89 -1.71
CA LEU A 47 -11.90 3.69 -2.58
C LEU A 47 -12.34 2.91 -3.83
N LEU A 48 -11.42 2.15 -4.45
CA LEU A 48 -11.74 1.32 -5.60
C LEU A 48 -12.75 0.21 -5.24
N ILE A 49 -12.61 -0.40 -4.04
CA ILE A 49 -13.58 -1.37 -3.50
C ILE A 49 -14.94 -0.70 -3.27
N SER A 50 -14.97 0.50 -2.68
CA SER A 50 -16.20 1.26 -2.47
C SER A 50 -16.89 1.70 -3.78
N ARG A 51 -16.15 1.67 -4.90
CA ARG A 51 -16.72 1.80 -6.25
C ARG A 51 -17.14 0.47 -6.87
N GLY A 52 -17.07 -0.64 -6.11
CA GLY A 52 -17.51 -1.97 -6.52
C GLY A 52 -16.51 -2.75 -7.36
N LEU A 53 -15.22 -2.38 -7.33
CA LEU A 53 -14.13 -3.15 -7.95
C LEU A 53 -13.60 -4.22 -6.99
N SER A 54 -13.07 -5.31 -7.53
CA SER A 54 -12.32 -6.30 -6.75
C SER A 54 -10.85 -5.90 -6.75
N VAL A 55 -10.28 -5.72 -5.56
CA VAL A 55 -8.89 -5.24 -5.39
C VAL A 55 -8.14 -6.20 -4.48
N THR A 56 -6.90 -6.50 -4.83
CA THR A 56 -5.92 -7.16 -3.96
C THR A 56 -4.64 -6.35 -3.89
N MET A 57 -3.86 -6.57 -2.83
CA MET A 57 -2.61 -5.82 -2.61
C MET A 57 -1.44 -6.73 -2.37
N GLN A 58 -0.24 -6.24 -2.69
CA GLN A 58 1.03 -6.92 -2.49
C GLN A 58 2.10 -5.94 -2.03
N LYS A 59 2.93 -6.39 -1.08
CA LYS A 59 4.15 -5.73 -0.62
C LYS A 59 5.37 -6.40 -1.23
N LEU A 60 6.24 -5.60 -1.83
CA LEU A 60 7.52 -6.04 -2.40
C LEU A 60 8.64 -5.42 -1.57
N ASP A 61 9.27 -6.21 -0.69
CA ASP A 61 10.26 -5.73 0.25
C ASP A 61 11.69 -5.99 -0.24
N PRO A 62 12.53 -4.95 -0.36
CA PRO A 62 13.87 -5.07 -0.94
C PRO A 62 14.92 -5.66 0.00
N TYR A 63 14.60 -5.98 1.26
CA TYR A 63 15.55 -6.56 2.18
C TYR A 63 15.86 -8.05 1.88
N LEU A 64 17.06 -8.51 2.34
CA LEU A 64 17.55 -9.87 2.09
C LEU A 64 16.98 -10.94 3.02
N ASN A 65 16.23 -10.58 4.04
CA ASN A 65 15.55 -11.57 4.88
C ASN A 65 14.49 -12.30 4.04
N VAL A 66 14.36 -13.61 4.27
CA VAL A 66 13.34 -14.43 3.56
C VAL A 66 11.94 -14.01 3.95
N ASP A 67 11.77 -13.67 5.23
CA ASP A 67 10.59 -13.09 5.86
C ASP A 67 11.01 -12.23 7.06
N PRO A 68 10.10 -11.45 7.67
CA PRO A 68 10.43 -10.59 8.80
C PRO A 68 10.45 -11.30 10.16
N GLY A 69 10.19 -12.61 10.23
CA GLY A 69 9.99 -13.36 11.48
C GLY A 69 11.15 -13.30 12.47
N THR A 70 12.38 -13.09 12.00
CA THR A 70 13.58 -12.95 12.83
C THR A 70 14.08 -11.51 12.98
N MET A 71 13.36 -10.53 12.46
CA MET A 71 13.75 -9.13 12.52
C MET A 71 13.54 -8.54 13.92
N ASN A 72 14.38 -7.55 14.26
CA ASN A 72 14.25 -6.84 15.50
C ASN A 72 13.03 -5.89 15.46
N PRO A 73 12.05 -6.03 16.37
CA PRO A 73 10.87 -5.16 16.40
C PRO A 73 11.20 -3.65 16.54
N PHE A 74 12.31 -3.28 17.16
CA PHE A 74 12.76 -1.88 17.23
C PHE A 74 13.20 -1.29 15.89
N GLN A 75 13.53 -2.14 14.91
CA GLN A 75 13.96 -1.70 13.58
C GLN A 75 12.86 -1.81 12.54
N HIS A 76 11.96 -2.77 12.71
CA HIS A 76 11.02 -3.17 11.65
C HIS A 76 9.54 -3.06 12.07
N GLY A 77 9.25 -2.86 13.35
CA GLY A 77 7.91 -2.95 13.88
C GLY A 77 7.47 -4.40 14.12
N GLU A 78 6.17 -4.63 14.16
CA GLU A 78 5.62 -5.98 14.36
C GLU A 78 5.83 -6.88 13.14
N VAL A 79 5.85 -8.19 13.39
CA VAL A 79 5.65 -9.21 12.35
C VAL A 79 4.16 -9.47 12.25
N TYR A 80 3.58 -9.16 11.09
CA TYR A 80 2.16 -9.45 10.84
C TYR A 80 2.01 -10.88 10.35
N VAL A 81 1.13 -11.66 11.00
CA VAL A 81 0.88 -13.06 10.64
C VAL A 81 -0.47 -13.13 9.92
N THR A 82 -0.44 -13.57 8.67
CA THR A 82 -1.64 -13.74 7.85
C THR A 82 -2.43 -15.00 8.25
N GLU A 83 -3.67 -15.13 7.76
CA GLU A 83 -4.54 -16.27 8.09
C GLU A 83 -3.93 -17.62 7.68
N ASP A 84 -3.15 -17.67 6.60
CA ASP A 84 -2.40 -18.86 6.16
C ASP A 84 -1.10 -19.11 6.94
N GLY A 85 -0.84 -18.30 8.00
CA GLY A 85 0.28 -18.48 8.91
C GLY A 85 1.61 -17.90 8.42
N ALA A 86 1.61 -17.12 7.34
CA ALA A 86 2.82 -16.47 6.85
C ALA A 86 3.23 -15.29 7.74
N GLU A 87 4.51 -15.21 8.08
CA GLU A 87 5.14 -14.07 8.73
C GLU A 87 5.43 -12.99 7.67
N THR A 88 4.87 -11.80 7.86
CA THR A 88 4.88 -10.75 6.83
C THR A 88 5.15 -9.38 7.41
N ASP A 89 5.38 -8.40 6.53
CA ASP A 89 5.52 -7.00 6.88
C ASP A 89 4.23 -6.43 7.50
N LEU A 90 4.37 -5.50 8.41
CA LEU A 90 3.25 -4.85 9.13
C LEU A 90 2.26 -4.13 8.20
N ASP A 91 2.69 -3.72 7.01
CA ASP A 91 1.83 -3.06 6.03
C ASP A 91 0.67 -3.98 5.58
N LEU A 92 0.85 -5.32 5.63
CA LEU A 92 -0.23 -6.24 5.30
C LEU A 92 -1.42 -6.10 6.26
N GLY A 93 -1.15 -5.78 7.52
CA GLY A 93 -2.20 -5.46 8.48
C GLY A 93 -2.99 -4.20 8.09
N HIS A 94 -2.32 -3.17 7.55
CA HIS A 94 -3.01 -2.01 6.98
C HIS A 94 -3.85 -2.40 5.77
N TYR A 95 -3.33 -3.25 4.87
CA TYR A 95 -4.07 -3.69 3.70
C TYR A 95 -5.35 -4.43 4.11
N GLU A 96 -5.28 -5.38 5.04
CA GLU A 96 -6.45 -6.09 5.54
C GLU A 96 -7.48 -5.15 6.18
N ARG A 97 -7.03 -4.22 7.03
CA ARG A 97 -7.93 -3.27 7.72
C ARG A 97 -8.65 -2.33 6.75
N PHE A 98 -7.99 -1.90 5.67
CA PHE A 98 -8.56 -0.97 4.71
C PHE A 98 -9.41 -1.67 3.64
N LEU A 99 -8.95 -2.81 3.13
CA LEU A 99 -9.63 -3.51 2.05
C LEU A 99 -10.73 -4.46 2.56
N ASN A 100 -10.65 -4.86 3.82
CA ASN A 100 -11.49 -5.92 4.40
C ASN A 100 -11.41 -7.22 3.58
N VAL A 101 -10.20 -7.57 3.15
CA VAL A 101 -9.86 -8.77 2.37
C VAL A 101 -8.68 -9.44 3.06
N PRO A 102 -8.75 -10.75 3.38
CA PRO A 102 -7.62 -11.44 3.98
C PRO A 102 -6.41 -11.43 3.05
N MET A 103 -5.24 -11.15 3.61
CA MET A 103 -3.97 -11.28 2.92
C MET A 103 -3.41 -12.68 3.11
N SER A 104 -2.47 -13.05 2.26
CA SER A 104 -1.81 -14.35 2.31
C SER A 104 -0.30 -14.21 2.08
N GLN A 105 0.41 -15.32 2.13
CA GLN A 105 1.84 -15.37 1.82
C GLN A 105 2.21 -14.75 0.46
N ARG A 106 1.30 -14.77 -0.53
CA ARG A 106 1.49 -14.13 -1.83
C ARG A 106 1.53 -12.60 -1.74
N GLY A 107 0.90 -12.05 -0.72
CA GLY A 107 0.85 -10.61 -0.47
C GLY A 107 2.15 -9.99 0.00
N ASN A 108 3.17 -10.80 0.41
CA ASN A 108 4.47 -10.28 0.83
C ASN A 108 5.61 -11.04 0.16
N ILE A 109 6.37 -10.36 -0.66
CA ILE A 109 7.52 -10.90 -1.40
C ILE A 109 8.77 -10.12 -1.02
N THR A 110 9.81 -10.83 -0.57
CA THR A 110 11.10 -10.25 -0.20
C THR A 110 12.17 -10.56 -1.23
N THR A 111 13.22 -9.75 -1.30
CA THR A 111 14.43 -10.06 -2.07
C THR A 111 14.98 -11.44 -1.69
N GLY A 112 15.04 -11.74 -0.38
CA GLY A 112 15.55 -13.02 0.12
C GLY A 112 14.77 -14.22 -0.42
N ARG A 113 13.44 -14.14 -0.46
CA ARG A 113 12.58 -15.18 -1.02
C ARG A 113 12.81 -15.37 -2.52
N ILE A 114 12.86 -14.27 -3.29
CA ILE A 114 13.10 -14.30 -4.75
C ILE A 114 14.45 -14.96 -5.05
N TYR A 115 15.53 -14.49 -4.42
CA TYR A 115 16.87 -15.03 -4.66
C TYR A 115 17.00 -16.49 -4.22
N THR A 116 16.43 -16.85 -3.08
CA THR A 116 16.43 -18.25 -2.60
C THR A 116 15.77 -19.17 -3.63
N ASN A 117 14.62 -18.78 -4.19
CA ASN A 117 13.89 -19.57 -5.17
C ASN A 117 14.69 -19.71 -6.49
N VAL A 118 15.27 -18.63 -6.99
CA VAL A 118 16.07 -18.62 -8.22
C VAL A 118 17.33 -19.47 -8.04
N ILE A 119 18.05 -19.32 -6.92
CA ILE A 119 19.25 -20.11 -6.61
C ILE A 119 18.89 -21.59 -6.46
N ALA A 120 17.79 -21.91 -5.74
CA ALA A 120 17.35 -23.29 -5.60
C ALA A 120 16.94 -23.91 -6.96
N LYS A 121 16.34 -23.15 -7.86
CA LYS A 121 16.04 -23.59 -9.24
C LYS A 121 17.32 -23.83 -10.03
N GLU A 122 18.31 -22.95 -9.91
CA GLU A 122 19.63 -23.13 -10.53
C GLU A 122 20.30 -24.43 -10.06
N ARG A 123 20.37 -24.65 -8.75
CA ARG A 123 21.00 -25.84 -8.14
C ARG A 123 20.36 -27.16 -8.56
N ARG A 124 19.07 -27.14 -8.92
CA ARG A 124 18.36 -28.31 -9.47
C ARG A 124 18.49 -28.44 -10.99
N GLY A 125 19.31 -27.60 -11.67
CA GLY A 125 19.50 -27.61 -13.11
C GLY A 125 18.33 -27.00 -13.89
N GLY A 126 17.45 -26.25 -13.27
CA GLY A 126 16.25 -25.68 -13.88
C GLY A 126 16.51 -24.64 -14.99
N TYR A 127 17.75 -24.20 -15.15
CA TYR A 127 18.17 -23.29 -16.22
C TYR A 127 19.05 -23.95 -17.28
N LEU A 128 19.16 -25.29 -17.28
CA LEU A 128 19.82 -26.10 -18.30
C LEU A 128 21.28 -25.69 -18.59
N GLY A 129 22.00 -25.20 -17.57
CA GLY A 129 23.38 -24.74 -17.68
C GLY A 129 23.56 -23.31 -18.19
N GLY A 130 22.49 -22.57 -18.39
CA GLY A 130 22.53 -21.15 -18.71
C GLY A 130 23.11 -20.31 -17.57
N THR A 131 23.75 -19.18 -17.90
CA THR A 131 24.22 -18.20 -16.91
C THR A 131 23.03 -17.49 -16.31
N VAL A 132 22.83 -17.63 -14.98
CA VAL A 132 21.73 -16.98 -14.23
C VAL A 132 22.17 -15.58 -13.82
N GLN A 133 21.38 -14.56 -14.17
CA GLN A 133 21.67 -13.14 -13.95
C GLN A 133 20.47 -12.43 -13.32
N VAL A 134 20.67 -11.20 -12.82
CA VAL A 134 19.57 -10.39 -12.29
C VAL A 134 18.52 -10.16 -13.38
N ILE A 135 18.96 -9.76 -14.57
CA ILE A 135 18.12 -9.70 -15.78
C ILE A 135 18.50 -10.86 -16.68
N PRO A 136 17.57 -11.75 -17.08
CA PRO A 136 16.14 -11.71 -16.80
C PRO A 136 15.66 -12.47 -15.55
N HIS A 137 16.51 -13.30 -14.91
CA HIS A 137 16.03 -14.39 -14.05
C HIS A 137 15.41 -13.89 -12.72
N ILE A 138 16.02 -12.86 -12.09
CA ILE A 138 15.45 -12.24 -10.88
C ILE A 138 14.27 -11.35 -11.25
N THR A 139 14.38 -10.54 -12.33
CA THR A 139 13.27 -9.68 -12.77
C THR A 139 12.07 -10.49 -13.21
N ASP A 140 12.25 -11.62 -13.90
CA ASP A 140 11.15 -12.51 -14.27
C ASP A 140 10.47 -13.13 -13.03
N ALA A 141 11.27 -13.60 -12.06
CA ALA A 141 10.73 -14.14 -10.82
C ALA A 141 9.91 -13.10 -10.03
N ILE A 142 10.32 -11.83 -10.04
CA ILE A 142 9.54 -10.73 -9.43
C ILE A 142 8.25 -10.48 -10.23
N LYS A 143 8.32 -10.42 -11.56
CA LYS A 143 7.13 -10.25 -12.42
C LYS A 143 6.14 -11.41 -12.26
N GLU A 144 6.63 -12.66 -12.22
CA GLU A 144 5.83 -13.84 -11.94
C GLU A 144 5.09 -13.73 -10.60
N ALA A 145 5.75 -13.22 -9.55
CA ALA A 145 5.13 -13.01 -8.25
C ALA A 145 4.05 -11.92 -8.28
N ILE A 146 4.23 -10.85 -9.07
CA ILE A 146 3.22 -9.80 -9.26
C ILE A 146 2.02 -10.36 -10.03
N LEU A 147 2.26 -11.06 -11.12
CA LEU A 147 1.20 -11.62 -11.98
C LEU A 147 0.43 -12.74 -11.27
N ALA A 148 1.05 -13.46 -10.33
CA ALA A 148 0.37 -14.46 -9.50
C ALA A 148 -0.75 -13.88 -8.64
N MET A 149 -0.75 -12.55 -8.40
CA MET A 149 -1.84 -11.87 -7.69
C MET A 149 -3.12 -11.72 -8.52
N GLU A 150 -3.06 -11.95 -9.84
CA GLU A 150 -4.24 -11.97 -10.73
C GLU A 150 -5.05 -13.26 -10.60
N GLU A 151 -4.47 -14.30 -9.97
CA GLU A 151 -5.16 -15.58 -9.80
C GLU A 151 -6.43 -15.40 -8.97
N PRO A 152 -7.49 -16.15 -9.31
CA PRO A 152 -8.73 -16.10 -8.56
C PRO A 152 -8.53 -16.42 -7.08
N ASP A 153 -9.32 -15.77 -6.23
CA ASP A 153 -9.47 -16.11 -4.83
C ASP A 153 -10.14 -17.49 -4.64
N GLU A 154 -10.29 -17.94 -3.39
CA GLU A 154 -10.97 -19.19 -3.04
C GLU A 154 -12.44 -19.27 -3.53
N ASN A 155 -13.07 -18.14 -3.86
CA ASN A 155 -14.40 -18.05 -4.44
C ASN A 155 -14.38 -18.03 -5.98
N GLY A 156 -13.21 -18.18 -6.59
CA GLY A 156 -13.03 -18.17 -8.05
C GLY A 156 -13.12 -16.77 -8.67
N ILE A 157 -12.87 -15.71 -7.90
CA ILE A 157 -12.98 -14.32 -8.34
C ILE A 157 -11.58 -13.76 -8.55
N SER A 158 -11.27 -13.43 -9.81
CA SER A 158 -10.06 -12.67 -10.14
C SER A 158 -10.22 -11.20 -9.78
N PRO A 159 -9.14 -10.52 -9.29
CA PRO A 159 -9.19 -9.11 -9.03
C PRO A 159 -9.36 -8.28 -10.31
N ASP A 160 -10.03 -7.14 -10.20
CA ASP A 160 -10.03 -6.10 -11.23
C ASP A 160 -8.73 -5.32 -11.23
N VAL A 161 -8.17 -5.12 -10.02
CA VAL A 161 -6.97 -4.32 -9.77
C VAL A 161 -6.05 -5.03 -8.79
N VAL A 162 -4.77 -5.11 -9.13
CA VAL A 162 -3.68 -5.49 -8.23
C VAL A 162 -2.88 -4.23 -7.90
N ILE A 163 -2.73 -3.92 -6.62
CA ILE A 163 -1.88 -2.83 -6.14
C ILE A 163 -0.61 -3.43 -5.54
N SER A 164 0.54 -3.17 -6.17
CA SER A 164 1.84 -3.64 -5.70
C SER A 164 2.67 -2.47 -5.16
N GLU A 165 2.96 -2.48 -3.86
CA GLU A 165 3.79 -1.47 -3.21
C GLU A 165 5.23 -1.93 -3.16
N ILE A 166 6.15 -1.13 -3.68
CA ILE A 166 7.59 -1.37 -3.57
C ILE A 166 8.12 -0.69 -2.31
N GLY A 167 8.68 -1.50 -1.41
CA GLY A 167 9.36 -1.04 -0.21
C GLY A 167 10.64 -0.25 -0.52
N GLY A 168 11.15 0.45 0.49
CA GLY A 168 12.34 1.30 0.34
C GLY A 168 12.06 2.61 -0.39
N THR A 169 13.14 3.25 -0.83
CA THR A 169 13.14 4.56 -1.45
C THR A 169 13.73 4.47 -2.86
N VAL A 170 13.13 5.14 -3.82
CA VAL A 170 13.67 5.21 -5.19
C VAL A 170 15.08 5.81 -5.16
N GLY A 171 16.05 5.06 -5.65
CA GLY A 171 17.48 5.38 -5.58
C GLY A 171 18.27 4.41 -4.69
N ASP A 172 17.60 3.67 -3.80
CA ASP A 172 18.24 2.63 -3.00
C ASP A 172 18.67 1.45 -3.89
N ILE A 173 19.87 0.93 -3.64
CA ILE A 173 20.43 -0.18 -4.43
C ILE A 173 19.53 -1.42 -4.33
N GLU A 174 19.00 -1.68 -3.15
CA GLU A 174 18.19 -2.84 -2.84
C GLU A 174 16.88 -2.88 -3.63
N SER A 175 16.31 -1.71 -3.94
CA SER A 175 15.03 -1.59 -4.67
C SER A 175 15.19 -1.76 -6.18
N GLN A 176 16.41 -1.67 -6.73
CA GLN A 176 16.64 -1.63 -8.17
C GLN A 176 16.10 -2.86 -8.93
N PRO A 177 16.26 -4.12 -8.46
CA PRO A 177 15.69 -5.26 -9.17
C PRO A 177 14.15 -5.21 -9.26
N PHE A 178 13.47 -4.72 -8.22
CA PHE A 178 12.01 -4.54 -8.23
C PHE A 178 11.59 -3.43 -9.20
N LEU A 179 12.27 -2.30 -9.16
CA LEU A 179 12.00 -1.18 -10.09
C LEU A 179 12.23 -1.60 -11.54
N GLU A 180 13.30 -2.34 -11.82
CA GLU A 180 13.55 -2.88 -13.16
C GLU A 180 12.47 -3.89 -13.58
N ALA A 181 12.04 -4.77 -12.68
CA ALA A 181 10.97 -5.73 -12.95
C ALA A 181 9.66 -5.04 -13.31
N VAL A 182 9.22 -4.04 -12.53
CA VAL A 182 7.96 -3.32 -12.81
C VAL A 182 8.08 -2.41 -14.04
N ARG A 183 9.27 -1.92 -14.37
CA ARG A 183 9.51 -1.24 -15.65
C ARG A 183 9.29 -2.18 -16.83
N GLN A 184 9.76 -3.43 -16.73
CA GLN A 184 9.55 -4.47 -17.74
C GLN A 184 8.09 -4.94 -17.79
N LEU A 185 7.43 -5.08 -16.65
CA LEU A 185 6.06 -5.56 -16.52
C LEU A 185 5.09 -4.81 -17.45
N ARG A 186 5.33 -3.52 -17.68
CA ARG A 186 4.55 -2.71 -18.61
C ARG A 186 4.51 -3.27 -20.05
N HIS A 187 5.55 -4.00 -20.45
CA HIS A 187 5.58 -4.66 -21.76
C HIS A 187 4.79 -5.96 -21.76
N ASP A 188 4.74 -6.63 -20.61
CA ASP A 188 4.06 -7.92 -20.46
C ASP A 188 2.54 -7.75 -20.35
N VAL A 189 2.07 -6.75 -19.59
CA VAL A 189 0.64 -6.50 -19.35
C VAL A 189 0.01 -5.48 -20.32
N GLY A 190 0.81 -4.69 -21.02
CA GLY A 190 0.36 -3.56 -21.84
C GLY A 190 0.31 -2.24 -21.05
N ARG A 191 0.60 -1.13 -21.75
CA ARG A 191 0.65 0.22 -21.14
C ARG A 191 -0.68 0.66 -20.54
N GLU A 192 -1.77 0.27 -21.14
CA GLU A 192 -3.14 0.57 -20.75
C GLU A 192 -3.60 -0.18 -19.50
N ASN A 193 -2.79 -1.16 -19.04
CA ASN A 193 -3.12 -2.01 -17.89
C ASN A 193 -2.24 -1.74 -16.68
N ILE A 194 -1.36 -0.73 -16.73
CA ILE A 194 -0.45 -0.40 -15.63
C ILE A 194 -0.46 1.10 -15.33
N PHE A 195 -0.45 1.44 -14.03
CA PHE A 195 -0.44 2.80 -13.51
C PHE A 195 0.67 2.93 -12.46
N TYR A 196 1.50 3.94 -12.57
CA TYR A 196 2.58 4.22 -11.63
C TYR A 196 2.21 5.37 -10.71
N LEU A 197 2.02 5.07 -9.44
CA LEU A 197 1.78 6.04 -8.36
C LEU A 197 3.07 6.25 -7.57
N HIS A 198 3.52 7.48 -7.46
CA HIS A 198 4.72 7.81 -6.71
C HIS A 198 4.43 8.69 -5.50
N CYS A 199 4.70 8.18 -4.30
CA CYS A 199 4.58 8.92 -3.06
C CYS A 199 5.87 9.70 -2.77
N SER A 200 5.76 10.98 -2.45
CA SER A 200 6.90 11.84 -2.19
C SER A 200 6.64 12.82 -1.05
N LEU A 201 7.69 13.24 -0.38
CA LEU A 201 7.62 14.23 0.71
C LEU A 201 7.81 15.65 0.16
N VAL A 202 6.94 16.56 0.58
CA VAL A 202 7.08 18.01 0.40
C VAL A 202 7.31 18.64 1.77
N PRO A 203 8.58 18.74 2.21
CA PRO A 203 8.87 19.21 3.56
C PRO A 203 8.61 20.70 3.72
N TYR A 204 8.08 21.09 4.88
CA TYR A 204 8.01 22.48 5.30
C TYR A 204 9.29 22.87 6.02
N ILE A 205 9.90 23.98 5.61
CA ILE A 205 11.11 24.50 6.23
C ILE A 205 10.73 25.72 7.08
N ALA A 206 10.60 25.51 8.37
CA ALA A 206 10.14 26.52 9.32
C ALA A 206 10.89 27.88 9.22
N PRO A 207 12.24 27.93 9.16
CA PRO A 207 12.96 29.21 9.03
C PRO A 207 12.63 30.02 7.77
N SER A 208 12.25 29.35 6.67
CA SER A 208 11.87 30.03 5.42
C SER A 208 10.37 30.19 5.25
N GLY A 209 9.56 29.55 6.10
CA GLY A 209 8.10 29.58 6.02
C GLY A 209 7.53 28.94 4.76
N GLU A 210 8.24 27.98 4.13
CA GLU A 210 7.87 27.45 2.81
C GLU A 210 7.91 25.93 2.73
N LEU A 211 6.98 25.38 1.95
CA LEU A 211 7.06 24.01 1.44
C LEU A 211 8.09 23.92 0.31
N LYS A 212 8.94 22.91 0.33
CA LYS A 212 10.02 22.72 -0.65
C LYS A 212 9.71 21.58 -1.63
N THR A 213 9.64 21.91 -2.90
CA THR A 213 9.31 20.97 -4.00
C THR A 213 10.52 20.24 -4.57
N LYS A 214 11.74 20.65 -4.26
CA LYS A 214 12.98 20.05 -4.80
C LYS A 214 13.15 18.57 -4.47
N PRO A 215 12.87 18.09 -3.24
CA PRO A 215 12.97 16.65 -2.94
C PRO A 215 12.10 15.80 -3.85
N THR A 216 10.84 16.20 -4.09
CA THR A 216 9.91 15.51 -5.01
C THR A 216 10.46 15.51 -6.44
N GLN A 217 10.95 16.67 -6.94
CA GLN A 217 11.53 16.77 -8.29
C GLN A 217 12.73 15.83 -8.47
N HIS A 218 13.61 15.73 -7.48
CA HIS A 218 14.78 14.83 -7.54
C HIS A 218 14.34 13.36 -7.47
N SER A 219 13.38 13.02 -6.63
CA SER A 219 12.86 11.65 -6.53
C SER A 219 12.24 11.18 -7.85
N VAL A 220 11.41 12.02 -8.47
CA VAL A 220 10.81 11.73 -9.79
C VAL A 220 11.88 11.67 -10.88
N ALA A 221 12.90 12.55 -10.85
CA ALA A 221 14.01 12.50 -11.81
C ALA A 221 14.78 11.17 -11.70
N THR A 222 15.02 10.67 -10.49
CA THR A 222 15.65 9.37 -10.26
C THR A 222 14.78 8.24 -10.80
N LEU A 223 13.47 8.24 -10.54
CA LEU A 223 12.52 7.24 -11.06
C LEU A 223 12.51 7.24 -12.60
N ARG A 224 12.50 8.41 -13.21
CA ARG A 224 12.56 8.57 -14.67
C ARG A 224 13.88 8.07 -15.27
N SER A 225 15.01 8.21 -14.56
CA SER A 225 16.30 7.69 -15.02
C SER A 225 16.34 6.16 -15.10
N ILE A 226 15.48 5.48 -14.33
CA ILE A 226 15.26 4.03 -14.40
C ILE A 226 14.30 3.65 -15.56
N GLY A 227 13.62 4.63 -16.16
CA GLY A 227 12.67 4.43 -17.26
C GLY A 227 11.21 4.30 -16.81
N ILE A 228 10.89 4.70 -15.57
CA ILE A 228 9.53 4.76 -15.05
C ILE A 228 9.09 6.23 -14.99
N VAL A 229 8.02 6.56 -15.68
CA VAL A 229 7.36 7.88 -15.59
C VAL A 229 6.12 7.68 -14.72
N PRO A 230 5.99 8.38 -13.59
CA PRO A 230 4.80 8.26 -12.76
C PRO A 230 3.58 8.88 -13.46
N ASP A 231 2.44 8.21 -13.36
CA ASP A 231 1.15 8.72 -13.83
C ASP A 231 0.53 9.68 -12.83
N ALA A 232 0.81 9.49 -11.52
CA ALA A 232 0.38 10.39 -10.46
C ALA A 232 1.39 10.47 -9.32
N LEU A 233 1.29 11.56 -8.56
CA LEU A 233 2.09 11.84 -7.36
C LEU A 233 1.19 12.02 -6.15
N VAL A 234 1.48 11.33 -5.05
CA VAL A 234 0.90 11.61 -3.73
C VAL A 234 1.93 12.42 -2.95
N LEU A 235 1.59 13.67 -2.66
CA LEU A 235 2.45 14.62 -1.96
C LEU A 235 2.13 14.57 -0.46
N ARG A 236 3.00 13.91 0.30
CA ARG A 236 2.92 13.88 1.76
C ARG A 236 3.55 15.15 2.34
N ALA A 237 2.88 15.77 3.26
CA ALA A 237 3.32 16.97 3.97
C ALA A 237 2.62 17.05 5.33
N ASP A 238 3.15 17.89 6.24
CA ASP A 238 2.50 18.18 7.54
C ASP A 238 1.26 19.10 7.40
N ARG A 239 1.02 19.63 6.20
CA ARG A 239 -0.06 20.55 5.86
C ARG A 239 -0.47 20.44 4.39
N PRO A 240 -1.66 20.94 3.99
CA PRO A 240 -2.07 20.95 2.59
C PRO A 240 -1.05 21.63 1.67
N VAL A 241 -0.79 21.02 0.51
CA VAL A 241 0.07 21.60 -0.54
C VAL A 241 -0.78 22.50 -1.43
N PRO A 242 -0.50 23.82 -1.49
CA PRO A 242 -1.29 24.75 -2.29
C PRO A 242 -1.25 24.43 -3.80
N ASP A 243 -2.33 24.74 -4.53
CA ASP A 243 -2.46 24.45 -5.97
C ASP A 243 -1.31 25.04 -6.80
N ALA A 244 -0.84 26.23 -6.46
CA ALA A 244 0.31 26.85 -7.14
C ALA A 244 1.58 25.98 -7.06
N LEU A 245 1.78 25.26 -5.93
CA LEU A 245 2.89 24.33 -5.77
C LEU A 245 2.60 22.97 -6.45
N LYS A 246 1.36 22.49 -6.43
CA LYS A 246 0.93 21.29 -7.18
C LYS A 246 1.20 21.49 -8.67
N ASN A 247 0.75 22.59 -9.25
CA ASN A 247 0.98 22.94 -10.66
C ASN A 247 2.48 23.08 -11.01
N LYS A 248 3.27 23.62 -10.08
CA LYS A 248 4.73 23.67 -10.27
C LYS A 248 5.33 22.25 -10.29
N ILE A 249 4.93 21.39 -9.38
CA ILE A 249 5.40 19.99 -9.32
C ILE A 249 4.97 19.25 -10.58
N ALA A 250 3.71 19.37 -11.00
CA ALA A 250 3.17 18.77 -12.21
C ALA A 250 4.07 19.05 -13.43
N ARG A 251 4.36 20.32 -13.68
CA ARG A 251 5.22 20.76 -14.81
C ARG A 251 6.66 20.26 -14.68
N MET A 252 7.23 20.27 -13.47
CA MET A 252 8.63 19.86 -13.26
C MET A 252 8.80 18.34 -13.29
N CYS A 253 7.75 17.61 -12.98
CA CYS A 253 7.74 16.13 -12.93
C CYS A 253 7.13 15.48 -14.17
N ASP A 254 6.55 16.29 -15.09
CA ASP A 254 5.89 15.80 -16.30
C ASP A 254 4.72 14.85 -15.97
N VAL A 255 3.86 15.32 -15.06
CA VAL A 255 2.63 14.65 -14.62
C VAL A 255 1.46 15.59 -14.85
N ASP A 256 0.30 15.08 -15.23
CA ASP A 256 -0.92 15.88 -15.37
C ASP A 256 -1.25 16.60 -14.05
N ASP A 257 -1.76 17.85 -14.13
CA ASP A 257 -2.14 18.63 -12.93
C ASP A 257 -3.12 17.85 -12.04
N GLU A 258 -4.06 17.10 -12.61
CA GLU A 258 -5.03 16.24 -11.90
C GLU A 258 -4.40 15.02 -11.24
N GLY A 259 -3.20 14.64 -11.66
CA GLY A 259 -2.42 13.53 -11.09
C GLY A 259 -1.55 13.93 -9.89
N VAL A 260 -1.57 15.21 -9.48
CA VAL A 260 -0.77 15.71 -8.35
C VAL A 260 -1.66 15.93 -7.13
N ILE A 261 -1.60 15.01 -6.18
CA ILE A 261 -2.52 14.84 -5.06
C ILE A 261 -1.87 15.33 -3.77
N SER A 262 -2.49 16.28 -3.10
CA SER A 262 -2.08 16.70 -1.76
C SER A 262 -2.62 15.72 -0.72
N CYS A 263 -1.74 15.10 0.06
CA CYS A 263 -2.13 14.18 1.12
C CYS A 263 -1.42 14.59 2.43
N PRO A 264 -1.93 15.61 3.12
CA PRO A 264 -1.39 16.05 4.39
C PRO A 264 -1.60 15.01 5.51
N ASP A 265 -0.91 15.23 6.63
CA ASP A 265 -1.18 14.48 7.85
C ASP A 265 -2.63 14.71 8.28
N ALA A 266 -3.30 13.64 8.69
CA ALA A 266 -4.69 13.65 9.10
C ALA A 266 -4.84 13.23 10.57
N PRO A 267 -5.92 13.65 11.27
CA PRO A 267 -6.17 13.29 12.66
C PRO A 267 -6.25 11.77 12.89
N SER A 268 -6.73 11.04 11.90
CA SER A 268 -6.80 9.58 11.89
C SER A 268 -6.33 9.02 10.56
N ILE A 269 -5.70 7.84 10.59
CA ILE A 269 -5.33 7.12 9.34
C ILE A 269 -6.58 6.78 8.52
N TYR A 270 -7.73 6.62 9.16
CA TYR A 270 -9.00 6.33 8.49
C TYR A 270 -9.58 7.52 7.73
N ASP A 271 -9.04 8.74 7.91
CA ASP A 271 -9.41 9.92 7.12
C ASP A 271 -8.77 9.93 5.73
N ILE A 272 -7.65 9.22 5.55
CA ILE A 272 -6.85 9.29 4.32
C ILE A 272 -7.65 8.92 3.05
N PRO A 273 -8.54 7.90 3.05
CA PRO A 273 -9.38 7.65 1.88
C PRO A 273 -10.23 8.87 1.50
N ARG A 274 -10.76 9.61 2.48
CA ARG A 274 -11.53 10.82 2.19
C ARG A 274 -10.66 11.94 1.64
N VAL A 275 -9.46 12.12 2.19
CA VAL A 275 -8.49 13.12 1.71
C VAL A 275 -8.14 12.88 0.24
N ILE A 276 -7.77 11.66 -0.15
CA ILE A 276 -7.40 11.36 -1.54
C ILE A 276 -8.60 11.32 -2.49
N TYR A 277 -9.80 11.01 -2.00
CA TYR A 277 -11.05 11.14 -2.75
C TYR A 277 -11.37 12.61 -3.08
N ASP A 278 -11.27 13.50 -2.09
CA ASP A 278 -11.54 14.94 -2.28
C ASP A 278 -10.51 15.57 -3.23
N GLU A 279 -9.30 15.04 -3.32
CA GLU A 279 -8.26 15.41 -4.30
C GLU A 279 -8.45 14.72 -5.68
N GLY A 280 -9.35 13.76 -5.80
CA GLY A 280 -9.76 13.13 -7.06
C GLY A 280 -8.87 12.01 -7.58
N LEU A 281 -7.96 11.42 -6.74
CA LEU A 281 -7.02 10.38 -7.18
C LEU A 281 -7.73 9.15 -7.75
N ASP A 282 -8.75 8.66 -7.08
CA ASP A 282 -9.48 7.46 -7.47
C ASP A 282 -10.21 7.64 -8.82
N THR A 283 -10.81 8.80 -9.05
CA THR A 283 -11.44 9.17 -10.32
C THR A 283 -10.40 9.28 -11.44
N TYR A 284 -9.23 9.85 -11.14
CA TYR A 284 -8.12 9.94 -12.09
C TYR A 284 -7.61 8.54 -12.48
N VAL A 285 -7.39 7.66 -11.50
CA VAL A 285 -6.96 6.27 -11.73
C VAL A 285 -7.98 5.50 -12.59
N ILE A 286 -9.28 5.60 -12.26
CA ILE A 286 -10.35 4.96 -13.03
C ILE A 286 -10.33 5.40 -14.48
N ARG A 287 -10.17 6.69 -14.74
CA ARG A 287 -10.11 7.22 -16.09
C ARG A 287 -8.86 6.74 -16.84
N LYS A 288 -7.69 6.77 -16.21
CA LYS A 288 -6.41 6.35 -16.83
C LYS A 288 -6.36 4.86 -17.14
N LEU A 289 -6.96 4.02 -16.30
CA LEU A 289 -7.00 2.57 -16.48
C LEU A 289 -8.27 2.08 -17.20
N GLU A 290 -9.12 3.00 -17.64
CA GLU A 290 -10.39 2.68 -18.31
C GLU A 290 -11.27 1.69 -17.51
N LEU A 291 -11.28 1.87 -16.19
CA LEU A 291 -12.10 1.08 -15.29
C LEU A 291 -13.56 1.58 -15.29
N PRO A 292 -14.54 0.74 -14.95
CA PRO A 292 -15.93 1.17 -14.88
C PRO A 292 -16.12 2.21 -13.78
N PHE A 293 -16.66 3.36 -14.16
CA PHE A 293 -16.97 4.42 -13.21
C PHE A 293 -18.27 4.09 -12.44
N ARG A 294 -18.21 4.20 -11.12
CA ARG A 294 -19.34 4.21 -10.20
C ARG A 294 -19.05 5.20 -9.09
N ASP A 295 -20.09 5.74 -8.48
CA ASP A 295 -19.92 6.57 -7.29
C ASP A 295 -19.39 5.75 -6.12
N VAL A 296 -18.66 6.40 -5.23
CA VAL A 296 -18.13 5.76 -4.02
C VAL A 296 -19.27 5.50 -3.04
N ASP A 297 -19.43 4.27 -2.62
CA ASP A 297 -20.33 3.92 -1.52
C ASP A 297 -19.65 4.19 -0.17
N TRP A 298 -20.07 5.27 0.47
CA TRP A 298 -19.56 5.69 1.78
C TRP A 298 -20.28 5.04 2.96
N THR A 299 -21.24 4.16 2.75
CA THR A 299 -22.09 3.64 3.84
C THR A 299 -21.27 3.04 4.97
N ILE A 300 -20.34 2.13 4.66
CA ILE A 300 -19.52 1.44 5.68
C ILE A 300 -18.41 2.36 6.19
N TRP A 301 -17.68 2.99 5.28
CA TRP A 301 -16.54 3.84 5.67
C TRP A 301 -16.98 5.12 6.37
N GLY A 302 -18.12 5.68 5.97
CA GLY A 302 -18.71 6.84 6.64
C GLY A 302 -19.16 6.54 8.07
N ASP A 303 -19.77 5.36 8.32
CA ASP A 303 -20.09 4.92 9.69
C ASP A 303 -18.84 4.74 10.55
N LEU A 304 -17.75 4.19 9.97
CA LEU A 304 -16.45 4.11 10.66
C LEU A 304 -15.94 5.51 11.03
N LEU A 305 -15.95 6.46 10.10
CA LEU A 305 -15.48 7.83 10.37
C LEU A 305 -16.32 8.53 11.43
N ASP A 306 -17.66 8.31 11.45
CA ASP A 306 -18.52 8.84 12.49
C ASP A 306 -18.12 8.32 13.87
N ARG A 307 -17.84 7.01 13.99
CA ARG A 307 -17.38 6.38 15.24
C ARG A 307 -16.00 6.87 15.68
N VAL A 308 -15.10 7.11 14.72
CA VAL A 308 -13.76 7.64 14.98
C VAL A 308 -13.80 9.07 15.54
N HIS A 309 -14.65 9.93 14.97
CA HIS A 309 -14.67 11.37 15.27
C HIS A 309 -15.69 11.79 16.31
N HIS A 310 -16.71 10.97 16.56
CA HIS A 310 -17.80 11.29 17.50
C HIS A 310 -17.95 10.23 18.59
N PRO A 311 -16.88 9.89 19.35
CA PRO A 311 -16.98 8.96 20.45
C PRO A 311 -17.88 9.51 21.54
N GLN A 312 -18.73 8.64 22.11
CA GLN A 312 -19.65 9.01 23.20
C GLN A 312 -19.07 8.77 24.59
N SER A 313 -17.97 8.02 24.66
CA SER A 313 -17.25 7.70 25.90
C SER A 313 -15.74 7.54 25.64
N GLU A 314 -14.99 7.43 26.72
CA GLU A 314 -13.56 7.14 26.65
C GLU A 314 -13.21 5.99 27.61
N VAL A 315 -12.25 5.16 27.19
CA VAL A 315 -11.70 4.08 28.01
C VAL A 315 -10.17 4.13 27.97
N THR A 316 -9.52 3.93 29.12
CA THR A 316 -8.06 3.83 29.17
C THR A 316 -7.66 2.35 29.24
N ILE A 317 -6.84 1.92 28.30
CA ILE A 317 -6.31 0.56 28.20
C ILE A 317 -4.79 0.62 28.39
N ALA A 318 -4.26 -0.14 29.35
CA ALA A 318 -2.83 -0.28 29.53
C ALA A 318 -2.30 -1.42 28.65
N ILE A 319 -1.25 -1.11 27.87
CA ILE A 319 -0.46 -2.12 27.16
C ILE A 319 0.87 -2.25 27.88
N VAL A 320 1.09 -3.41 28.50
CA VAL A 320 2.34 -3.75 29.19
C VAL A 320 3.21 -4.54 28.21
N GLY A 321 4.36 -4.00 27.84
CA GLY A 321 5.21 -4.61 26.84
C GLY A 321 6.67 -4.25 26.95
N LYS A 322 7.51 -5.02 26.25
CA LYS A 322 8.96 -4.85 26.21
C LYS A 322 9.40 -3.77 25.20
N TYR A 323 8.67 -3.62 24.08
CA TYR A 323 9.06 -2.77 22.95
C TYR A 323 8.24 -1.48 22.90
N ILE A 324 7.90 -0.90 24.05
CA ILE A 324 6.99 0.24 24.16
C ILE A 324 7.54 1.54 23.57
N ASP A 325 8.86 1.65 23.39
CA ASP A 325 9.51 2.81 22.76
C ASP A 325 9.24 2.88 21.23
N LEU A 326 8.77 1.78 20.64
CA LEU A 326 8.33 1.73 19.25
C LEU A 326 6.90 1.21 19.18
N PRO A 327 5.89 2.08 19.12
CA PRO A 327 4.47 1.67 19.04
C PRO A 327 4.15 0.70 17.91
N ASP A 328 4.86 0.78 16.78
CA ASP A 328 4.67 -0.10 15.62
C ASP A 328 4.97 -1.57 15.95
N ALA A 329 5.72 -1.86 17.03
CA ALA A 329 5.90 -3.23 17.51
C ALA A 329 4.60 -3.89 18.01
N TYR A 330 3.56 -3.08 18.30
CA TYR A 330 2.26 -3.52 18.81
C TYR A 330 1.09 -3.00 17.95
N LEU A 331 1.35 -2.68 16.67
CA LEU A 331 0.40 -1.99 15.80
C LEU A 331 -0.94 -2.73 15.71
N SER A 332 -0.93 -4.04 15.47
CA SER A 332 -2.16 -4.83 15.35
C SER A 332 -2.93 -4.91 16.68
N VAL A 333 -2.23 -4.96 17.81
CA VAL A 333 -2.87 -4.93 19.14
C VAL A 333 -3.56 -3.58 19.37
N ILE A 334 -2.87 -2.48 19.03
CA ILE A 334 -3.41 -1.12 19.15
C ILE A 334 -4.65 -0.96 18.26
N GLU A 335 -4.54 -1.37 17.01
CA GLU A 335 -5.64 -1.24 16.05
C GLU A 335 -6.82 -2.13 16.42
N ALA A 336 -6.60 -3.33 16.97
CA ALA A 336 -7.67 -4.19 17.49
C ALA A 336 -8.38 -3.53 18.68
N VAL A 337 -7.64 -2.94 19.63
CA VAL A 337 -8.20 -2.20 20.75
C VAL A 337 -9.01 -0.98 20.26
N ARG A 338 -8.49 -0.24 19.29
CA ARG A 338 -9.19 0.89 18.67
C ARG A 338 -10.46 0.44 17.96
N ALA A 339 -10.40 -0.62 17.17
CA ALA A 339 -11.56 -1.17 16.48
C ALA A 339 -12.67 -1.61 17.45
N GLY A 340 -12.30 -2.26 18.57
CA GLY A 340 -13.24 -2.58 19.65
C GLY A 340 -13.86 -1.34 20.28
N ALA A 341 -13.06 -0.29 20.50
CA ALA A 341 -13.57 0.98 21.04
C ALA A 341 -14.53 1.68 20.03
N PHE A 342 -14.18 1.70 18.73
CA PHE A 342 -15.05 2.25 17.69
C PHE A 342 -16.40 1.51 17.62
N ALA A 343 -16.39 0.17 17.76
CA ALA A 343 -17.61 -0.62 17.78
C ALA A 343 -18.60 -0.16 18.89
N GLU A 344 -18.05 0.30 20.02
CA GLU A 344 -18.81 0.77 21.20
C GLU A 344 -18.91 2.31 21.26
N TYR A 345 -18.67 3.03 20.15
CA TYR A 345 -18.64 4.51 20.12
C TYR A 345 -17.75 5.11 21.24
N SER A 346 -16.63 4.46 21.52
CA SER A 346 -15.68 4.87 22.54
C SER A 346 -14.33 5.24 21.94
N LYS A 347 -13.61 6.13 22.63
CA LYS A 347 -12.20 6.43 22.34
C LYS A 347 -11.32 5.62 23.25
N ALA A 348 -10.41 4.82 22.71
CA ALA A 348 -9.38 4.13 23.45
C ALA A 348 -8.17 5.03 23.68
N ASN A 349 -7.87 5.34 24.94
CA ASN A 349 -6.64 6.00 25.35
C ASN A 349 -5.62 4.92 25.75
N ILE A 350 -4.58 4.73 24.94
CA ILE A 350 -3.55 3.71 25.18
C ILE A 350 -2.52 4.25 26.20
N LYS A 351 -2.34 3.53 27.30
CA LYS A 351 -1.28 3.80 28.30
C LYS A 351 -0.20 2.75 28.16
N TRP A 352 0.99 3.18 27.82
CA TRP A 352 2.16 2.32 27.73
C TRP A 352 2.79 2.10 29.09
N ILE A 353 3.15 0.85 29.38
CA ILE A 353 3.83 0.45 30.61
C ILE A 353 4.97 -0.49 30.22
N SER A 354 6.19 -0.17 30.65
CA SER A 354 7.34 -1.06 30.47
C SER A 354 7.18 -2.34 31.27
N ALA A 355 7.46 -3.47 30.66
CA ALA A 355 7.50 -4.76 31.35
C ALA A 355 8.77 -4.96 32.18
N ASP A 356 9.78 -4.08 32.02
CA ASP A 356 11.07 -4.13 32.71
C ASP A 356 11.10 -3.22 33.98
N GLU A 357 10.05 -2.46 34.24
CA GLU A 357 9.79 -1.66 35.45
C GLU A 357 8.76 -2.39 36.34
#